data_84b8633b08775a512961c994271706c1
#
_entry.id   84b8633b08775a512961c994271706c1
#
_cell.length_a   1.000
_cell.length_b   1.000
_cell.length_c   1.000
_cell.angle_alpha   90.00
_cell.angle_beta   90.00
_cell.angle_gamma   90.00
#
_symmetry.space_group_name_H-M   'P 1'
#
loop_
_entity.id
_entity.type
_entity.pdbx_description
1 polymer ?
#
loop_
_entity_poly.entity_id
_entity_poly.type
_entity_poly.pdbx_seq_one_letter_code
_entity_poly.pdbx_strand_id
1 'polypeptide(L)'
;YFDTAYAYHDGMSEVVMGNILGQYPRESFYLADKFPGYDLANMDKVEEIFEEQLKKCGVDYFDFYLFHNVYEKNIEPYMDEKYGIMDYLWRQKQAGRIRHLGFSAHGRYETLKRFLEAYGDRMEFCQIQLNYLDWKLQDAKAKVELLNEYKIPIWVMEPLRGGKLATLSQENEAKLKALRPDEETPAWAFRFLQSVPGVTMVLSGMSDMEQIRKNIATYSEHKPLSEKEWDALSEVRTVCWIFCHVQPAVTVFPTARRDWTFPHCCLCIMRRDSSTD
;
A
#
# COMPACT_ATOMS: atom_id res chain seq x y z
N TYR A 1 1.55 -12.91 1.77
CA TYR A 1 0.64 -11.87 2.23
C TYR A 1 -0.34 -11.51 1.12
N PHE A 2 -1.62 -11.43 1.48
CA PHE A 2 -2.71 -11.06 0.59
C PHE A 2 -3.46 -9.86 1.17
N ASP A 3 -3.77 -8.89 0.30
CA ASP A 3 -4.42 -7.63 0.67
C ASP A 3 -5.77 -7.53 -0.03
N THR A 4 -6.83 -7.31 0.75
CA THR A 4 -8.16 -7.05 0.23
C THR A 4 -8.80 -5.85 0.92
N ALA A 5 -10.00 -5.49 0.52
CA ALA A 5 -10.84 -4.50 1.18
C ALA A 5 -12.30 -4.63 0.75
N TYR A 6 -13.20 -4.15 1.59
CA TYR A 6 -14.65 -4.29 1.50
C TYR A 6 -15.27 -3.98 0.13
N ALA A 7 -14.82 -2.92 -0.54
CA ALA A 7 -15.38 -2.51 -1.84
C ALA A 7 -14.52 -2.90 -3.04
N TYR A 8 -13.42 -3.64 -2.85
CA TYR A 8 -12.57 -4.01 -3.99
C TYR A 8 -13.33 -4.94 -4.93
N HIS A 9 -13.28 -4.63 -6.24
CA HIS A 9 -13.97 -5.38 -7.29
C HIS A 9 -15.49 -5.52 -7.03
N ASP A 10 -16.15 -4.40 -6.74
CA ASP A 10 -17.58 -4.34 -6.45
C ASP A 10 -17.99 -5.26 -5.28
N GLY A 11 -17.12 -5.39 -4.26
CA GLY A 11 -17.34 -6.20 -3.06
C GLY A 11 -17.04 -7.71 -3.24
N MET A 12 -16.53 -8.10 -4.41
CA MET A 12 -16.24 -9.51 -4.72
C MET A 12 -14.84 -9.95 -4.29
N SER A 13 -13.92 -9.03 -4.01
CA SER A 13 -12.53 -9.36 -3.68
C SER A 13 -12.40 -10.25 -2.46
N GLU A 14 -13.12 -9.96 -1.39
CA GLU A 14 -13.12 -10.75 -0.15
C GLU A 14 -13.64 -12.18 -0.38
N VAL A 15 -14.73 -12.33 -1.15
CA VAL A 15 -15.31 -13.64 -1.49
C VAL A 15 -14.35 -14.47 -2.34
N VAL A 16 -13.70 -13.85 -3.33
CA VAL A 16 -12.72 -14.53 -4.19
C VAL A 16 -11.50 -14.96 -3.38
N MET A 17 -11.00 -14.07 -2.51
CA MET A 17 -9.89 -14.40 -1.60
C MET A 17 -10.25 -15.56 -0.67
N GLY A 18 -11.43 -15.54 -0.05
CA GLY A 18 -11.91 -16.62 0.81
C GLY A 18 -11.97 -17.97 0.08
N ASN A 19 -12.50 -17.98 -1.14
CA ASN A 19 -12.60 -19.20 -1.96
C ASN A 19 -11.23 -19.76 -2.37
N ILE A 20 -10.27 -18.90 -2.68
CA ILE A 20 -8.93 -19.33 -3.10
C ILE A 20 -8.10 -19.75 -1.89
N LEU A 21 -8.04 -18.89 -0.88
CA LEU A 21 -7.20 -19.11 0.30
C LEU A 21 -7.74 -20.21 1.22
N GLY A 22 -9.04 -20.44 1.25
CA GLY A 22 -9.67 -21.53 1.98
C GLY A 22 -9.25 -22.94 1.53
N GLN A 23 -8.54 -23.06 0.40
CA GLN A 23 -7.94 -24.32 -0.06
C GLN A 23 -6.57 -24.60 0.59
N TYR A 24 -6.04 -23.66 1.36
CA TYR A 24 -4.72 -23.75 2.01
C TYR A 24 -4.88 -23.67 3.54
N PRO A 25 -3.97 -24.28 4.31
CA PRO A 25 -3.95 -24.12 5.76
C PRO A 25 -3.90 -22.63 6.13
N ARG A 26 -4.74 -22.21 7.09
CA ARG A 26 -4.89 -20.79 7.48
C ARG A 26 -3.57 -20.14 7.90
N GLU A 27 -2.70 -20.89 8.55
CA GLU A 27 -1.38 -20.48 9.03
C GLU A 27 -0.33 -20.35 7.92
N SER A 28 -0.64 -20.80 6.70
CA SER A 28 0.30 -20.74 5.55
C SER A 28 0.33 -19.38 4.85
N PHE A 29 -0.58 -18.49 5.18
CA PHE A 29 -0.67 -17.16 4.57
C PHE A 29 -1.05 -16.09 5.58
N TYR A 30 -0.72 -14.85 5.25
CA TYR A 30 -1.19 -13.66 5.94
C TYR A 30 -2.29 -12.98 5.12
N LEU A 31 -3.37 -12.58 5.79
CA LEU A 31 -4.50 -11.89 5.17
C LEU A 31 -4.73 -10.54 5.84
N ALA A 32 -4.85 -9.51 5.03
CA ALA A 32 -5.20 -8.18 5.45
C ALA A 32 -6.54 -7.75 4.89
N ASP A 33 -7.33 -7.08 5.73
CA ASP A 33 -8.57 -6.43 5.33
C ASP A 33 -8.69 -5.04 5.98
N LYS A 34 -9.69 -4.25 5.60
CA LYS A 34 -9.75 -2.83 5.96
C LYS A 34 -11.19 -2.39 6.24
N PHE A 35 -11.37 -1.63 7.31
CA PHE A 35 -12.65 -0.99 7.61
C PHE A 35 -12.93 0.16 6.61
N PRO A 36 -14.05 0.14 5.86
CA PRO A 36 -14.31 1.06 4.74
C PRO A 36 -14.83 2.43 5.18
N GLY A 37 -14.17 3.10 6.12
CA GLY A 37 -14.56 4.41 6.63
C GLY A 37 -14.29 5.59 5.68
N TYR A 38 -13.87 5.33 4.44
CA TYR A 38 -13.89 6.32 3.38
C TYR A 38 -15.33 6.63 2.90
N ASP A 39 -16.25 5.71 3.10
CA ASP A 39 -17.69 5.94 2.98
C ASP A 39 -18.26 6.18 4.39
N LEU A 40 -18.70 7.42 4.61
CA LEU A 40 -19.20 7.85 5.91
C LEU A 40 -20.50 7.14 6.35
N ALA A 41 -21.23 6.50 5.42
CA ALA A 41 -22.39 5.68 5.70
C ALA A 41 -22.05 4.35 6.44
N ASN A 42 -20.75 4.02 6.56
CA ASN A 42 -20.27 2.83 7.24
C ASN A 42 -19.82 3.09 8.68
N MET A 43 -19.72 4.35 9.11
CA MET A 43 -19.10 4.70 10.40
C MET A 43 -19.80 4.08 11.62
N ASP A 44 -21.10 3.90 11.58
CA ASP A 44 -21.92 3.31 12.64
C ASP A 44 -22.06 1.78 12.52
N LYS A 45 -21.36 1.13 11.57
CA LYS A 45 -21.50 -0.29 11.23
C LYS A 45 -20.21 -1.09 11.41
N VAL A 46 -19.28 -0.61 12.22
CA VAL A 46 -17.96 -1.24 12.33
C VAL A 46 -18.03 -2.71 12.71
N GLU A 47 -18.93 -3.09 13.63
CA GLU A 47 -19.13 -4.46 14.05
C GLU A 47 -19.74 -5.32 12.94
N GLU A 48 -20.83 -4.85 12.33
CA GLU A 48 -21.51 -5.56 11.24
C GLU A 48 -20.56 -5.83 10.07
N ILE A 49 -19.81 -4.82 9.65
CA ILE A 49 -18.85 -4.92 8.54
C ILE A 49 -17.71 -5.88 8.88
N PHE A 50 -17.15 -5.81 10.08
CA PHE A 50 -16.06 -6.68 10.49
C PHE A 50 -16.48 -8.17 10.47
N GLU A 51 -17.68 -8.47 10.98
CA GLU A 51 -18.23 -9.84 10.96
C GLU A 51 -18.54 -10.31 9.53
N GLU A 52 -19.07 -9.42 8.69
CA GLU A 52 -19.31 -9.71 7.28
C GLU A 52 -18.01 -10.03 6.53
N GLN A 53 -16.94 -9.26 6.76
CA GLN A 53 -15.63 -9.45 6.15
C GLN A 53 -15.02 -10.80 6.53
N LEU A 54 -15.05 -11.18 7.80
CA LEU A 54 -14.60 -12.51 8.26
C LEU A 54 -15.37 -13.63 7.55
N LYS A 55 -16.69 -13.48 7.45
CA LYS A 55 -17.54 -14.45 6.75
C LYS A 55 -17.23 -14.55 5.26
N LYS A 56 -17.05 -13.42 4.56
CA LYS A 56 -16.72 -13.39 3.14
C LYS A 56 -15.36 -14.01 2.86
N CYS A 57 -14.38 -13.71 3.70
CA CYS A 57 -13.04 -14.27 3.61
C CYS A 57 -12.95 -15.73 4.11
N GLY A 58 -13.98 -16.24 4.81
CA GLY A 58 -13.99 -17.59 5.36
C GLY A 58 -12.92 -17.81 6.42
N VAL A 59 -12.64 -16.81 7.27
CA VAL A 59 -11.59 -16.86 8.30
C VAL A 59 -12.14 -16.40 9.66
N ASP A 60 -11.49 -16.83 10.75
CA ASP A 60 -11.85 -16.45 12.11
C ASP A 60 -11.08 -15.21 12.61
N TYR A 61 -10.01 -14.84 11.93
CA TYR A 61 -9.16 -13.69 12.24
C TYR A 61 -8.47 -13.12 11.00
N PHE A 62 -8.14 -11.83 11.06
CA PHE A 62 -7.22 -11.17 10.13
C PHE A 62 -5.84 -11.05 10.76
N ASP A 63 -4.79 -11.31 9.97
CA ASP A 63 -3.41 -11.05 10.43
C ASP A 63 -3.15 -9.55 10.52
N PHE A 64 -3.69 -8.79 9.58
CA PHE A 64 -3.59 -7.33 9.54
C PHE A 64 -4.95 -6.72 9.27
N TYR A 65 -5.28 -5.69 10.02
CA TYR A 65 -6.51 -4.96 9.80
C TYR A 65 -6.26 -3.46 9.84
N LEU A 66 -6.88 -2.70 8.93
CA LEU A 66 -6.56 -1.30 8.74
C LEU A 66 -7.79 -0.39 8.85
N PHE A 67 -7.59 0.79 9.42
CA PHE A 67 -8.45 1.92 9.11
C PHE A 67 -8.20 2.29 7.64
N HIS A 68 -9.19 2.15 6.79
CA HIS A 68 -9.02 2.32 5.35
C HIS A 68 -9.08 3.78 4.94
N ASN A 69 -8.01 4.25 4.27
CA ASN A 69 -7.98 5.56 3.61
C ASN A 69 -8.26 6.72 4.57
N VAL A 70 -7.41 6.89 5.59
CA VAL A 70 -7.50 8.06 6.47
C VAL A 70 -7.14 9.31 5.68
N TYR A 71 -8.09 10.27 5.60
CA TYR A 71 -7.93 11.54 4.88
C TYR A 71 -8.84 12.63 5.46
N GLU A 72 -8.83 13.82 4.88
CA GLU A 72 -9.44 15.04 5.43
C GLU A 72 -10.96 14.93 5.72
N LYS A 73 -11.69 14.11 4.95
CA LYS A 73 -13.14 14.02 5.11
C LYS A 73 -13.58 13.01 6.16
N ASN A 74 -12.75 12.04 6.49
CA ASN A 74 -13.14 10.96 7.40
C ASN A 74 -12.35 10.93 8.71
N ILE A 75 -11.33 11.78 8.87
CA ILE A 75 -10.54 11.80 10.12
C ILE A 75 -11.40 12.14 11.33
N GLU A 76 -12.30 13.15 11.23
CA GLU A 76 -13.20 13.50 12.33
C GLU A 76 -14.13 12.33 12.69
N PRO A 77 -14.87 11.71 11.73
CA PRO A 77 -15.66 10.52 12.02
C PRO A 77 -14.85 9.35 12.60
N TYR A 78 -13.63 9.09 12.13
CA TYR A 78 -12.77 8.05 12.72
C TYR A 78 -12.41 8.32 14.19
N MET A 79 -12.30 9.58 14.57
CA MET A 79 -11.93 10.01 15.93
C MET A 79 -13.15 10.27 16.83
N ASP A 80 -14.37 10.28 16.28
CA ASP A 80 -15.60 10.54 17.03
C ASP A 80 -16.00 9.31 17.87
N GLU A 81 -15.95 9.47 19.18
CA GLU A 81 -16.28 8.41 20.16
C GLU A 81 -17.69 7.82 19.98
N LYS A 82 -18.63 8.58 19.39
CA LYS A 82 -19.98 8.09 19.14
C LYS A 82 -20.03 6.87 18.21
N TYR A 83 -19.04 6.73 17.31
CA TYR A 83 -18.95 5.58 16.41
C TYR A 83 -18.17 4.40 17.03
N GLY A 84 -17.32 4.67 18.01
CA GLY A 84 -16.58 3.66 18.77
C GLY A 84 -15.65 2.78 17.94
N ILE A 85 -15.21 3.26 16.74
CA ILE A 85 -14.47 2.43 15.79
C ILE A 85 -13.13 1.96 16.37
N MET A 86 -12.36 2.88 16.95
CA MET A 86 -11.08 2.54 17.58
C MET A 86 -11.28 1.52 18.72
N ASP A 87 -12.27 1.75 19.59
CA ASP A 87 -12.52 0.87 20.73
C ASP A 87 -12.97 -0.51 20.30
N TYR A 88 -13.79 -0.58 19.25
CA TYR A 88 -14.21 -1.86 18.69
C TYR A 88 -13.03 -2.63 18.10
N LEU A 89 -12.26 -2.02 17.19
CA LEU A 89 -11.12 -2.67 16.55
C LEU A 89 -10.02 -3.05 17.55
N TRP A 90 -9.79 -2.21 18.57
CA TRP A 90 -8.87 -2.53 19.64
C TRP A 90 -9.31 -3.75 20.48
N ARG A 91 -10.60 -3.86 20.81
CA ARG A 91 -11.15 -5.06 21.45
C ARG A 91 -10.96 -6.31 20.59
N GLN A 92 -11.17 -6.21 19.25
CA GLN A 92 -10.95 -7.34 18.35
C GLN A 92 -9.46 -7.74 18.30
N LYS A 93 -8.56 -6.78 18.39
CA LYS A 93 -7.12 -7.05 18.52
C LYS A 93 -6.81 -7.78 19.84
N GLN A 94 -7.33 -7.32 20.95
CA GLN A 94 -7.12 -7.97 22.25
C GLN A 94 -7.72 -9.38 22.31
N ALA A 95 -8.80 -9.62 21.59
CA ALA A 95 -9.42 -10.93 21.44
C ALA A 95 -8.68 -11.87 20.45
N GLY A 96 -7.63 -11.39 19.77
CA GLY A 96 -6.86 -12.17 18.81
C GLY A 96 -7.52 -12.31 17.42
N ARG A 97 -8.64 -11.63 17.20
CA ARG A 97 -9.34 -11.61 15.90
C ARG A 97 -8.71 -10.64 14.91
N ILE A 98 -7.91 -9.69 15.38
CA ILE A 98 -6.96 -8.87 14.65
C ILE A 98 -5.60 -9.11 15.28
N ARG A 99 -4.61 -9.57 14.52
CA ARG A 99 -3.26 -9.77 15.05
C ARG A 99 -2.46 -8.48 15.09
N HIS A 100 -2.53 -7.71 13.99
CA HIS A 100 -1.87 -6.41 13.86
C HIS A 100 -2.85 -5.35 13.37
N LEU A 101 -2.97 -4.26 14.11
CA LEU A 101 -3.82 -3.13 13.77
C LEU A 101 -3.00 -1.99 13.20
N GLY A 102 -3.42 -1.47 12.06
CA GLY A 102 -2.78 -0.36 11.37
C GLY A 102 -3.77 0.51 10.62
N PHE A 103 -3.26 1.33 9.72
CA PHE A 103 -4.09 2.20 8.90
C PHE A 103 -3.47 2.46 7.54
N SER A 104 -4.29 2.83 6.55
CA SER A 104 -3.83 3.39 5.29
C SER A 104 -4.15 4.88 5.22
N ALA A 105 -3.19 5.69 4.77
CA ALA A 105 -3.32 7.13 4.73
C ALA A 105 -3.15 7.68 3.30
N HIS A 106 -4.16 8.41 2.85
CA HIS A 106 -4.14 9.17 1.60
C HIS A 106 -4.23 10.69 1.85
N GLY A 107 -4.49 11.09 3.09
CA GLY A 107 -4.57 12.48 3.51
C GLY A 107 -3.24 13.23 3.40
N ARG A 108 -3.29 14.55 3.60
CA ARG A 108 -2.11 15.41 3.67
C ARG A 108 -1.32 15.13 4.95
N TYR A 109 -0.14 15.70 5.04
CA TYR A 109 0.74 15.60 6.21
C TYR A 109 0.02 15.91 7.53
N GLU A 110 -0.75 17.00 7.58
CA GLU A 110 -1.46 17.42 8.80
C GLU A 110 -2.52 16.40 9.24
N THR A 111 -3.20 15.76 8.28
CA THR A 111 -4.18 14.72 8.59
C THR A 111 -3.51 13.47 9.15
N LEU A 112 -2.39 13.05 8.53
CA LEU A 112 -1.58 11.94 9.03
C LEU A 112 -1.06 12.23 10.44
N LYS A 113 -0.48 13.41 10.66
CA LYS A 113 0.05 13.84 11.96
C LYS A 113 -1.03 13.80 13.04
N ARG A 114 -2.19 14.35 12.74
CA ARG A 114 -3.31 14.38 13.67
C ARG A 114 -3.82 12.98 14.04
N PHE A 115 -3.88 12.06 13.08
CA PHE A 115 -4.24 10.67 13.36
C PHE A 115 -3.21 9.97 14.24
N LEU A 116 -1.92 10.23 13.99
CA LEU A 116 -0.83 9.69 14.80
C LEU A 116 -0.79 10.27 16.22
N GLU A 117 -1.09 11.56 16.40
CA GLU A 117 -1.21 12.19 17.71
C GLU A 117 -2.33 11.55 18.55
N ALA A 118 -3.43 11.12 17.90
CA ALA A 118 -4.54 10.50 18.59
C ALA A 118 -4.36 9.01 18.85
N TYR A 119 -3.77 8.27 17.91
CA TYR A 119 -3.80 6.81 17.89
C TYR A 119 -2.47 6.15 17.57
N GLY A 120 -1.38 6.90 17.40
CA GLY A 120 -0.09 6.36 16.99
C GLY A 120 0.47 5.29 17.92
N ASP A 121 0.18 5.38 19.22
CA ASP A 121 0.57 4.38 20.23
C ASP A 121 -0.12 3.02 20.08
N ARG A 122 -1.23 2.97 19.33
CA ARG A 122 -2.02 1.76 19.06
C ARG A 122 -1.81 1.20 17.65
N MET A 123 -1.09 1.94 16.78
CA MET A 123 -0.83 1.55 15.39
C MET A 123 0.50 0.84 15.25
N GLU A 124 0.48 -0.33 14.60
CA GLU A 124 1.67 -1.16 14.41
C GLU A 124 2.28 -1.01 13.02
N PHE A 125 1.58 -0.41 12.08
CA PHE A 125 2.05 -0.11 10.73
C PHE A 125 1.16 0.93 10.06
N CYS A 126 1.72 1.60 9.05
CA CYS A 126 0.98 2.53 8.21
C CYS A 126 1.24 2.24 6.72
N GLN A 127 0.16 2.13 5.95
CA GLN A 127 0.22 1.97 4.51
C GLN A 127 0.05 3.33 3.83
N ILE A 128 1.07 3.76 3.08
CA ILE A 128 1.07 5.04 2.35
C ILE A 128 1.39 4.85 0.87
N GLN A 129 0.89 5.76 0.03
CA GLN A 129 1.33 5.87 -1.35
C GLN A 129 2.75 6.41 -1.39
N LEU A 130 3.69 5.63 -1.92
CA LEU A 130 5.09 6.00 -1.95
C LEU A 130 5.78 5.45 -3.20
N ASN A 131 6.36 6.34 -3.97
CA ASN A 131 7.24 6.07 -5.11
C ASN A 131 8.14 7.29 -5.35
N TYR A 132 9.13 7.17 -6.22
CA TYR A 132 10.07 8.27 -6.45
C TYR A 132 9.43 9.52 -7.05
N LEU A 133 8.27 9.42 -7.73
CA LEU A 133 7.54 10.57 -8.24
C LEU A 133 6.79 11.29 -7.12
N ASP A 134 6.06 10.55 -6.29
CA ASP A 134 5.27 11.10 -5.18
C ASP A 134 6.13 11.57 -4.00
N TRP A 135 7.42 11.22 -3.99
CA TRP A 135 8.40 11.70 -2.99
C TRP A 135 8.35 13.21 -2.79
N LYS A 136 8.09 13.97 -3.87
CA LYS A 136 7.85 15.42 -3.82
C LYS A 136 6.40 15.81 -4.06
N LEU A 137 5.70 15.13 -4.99
CA LEU A 137 4.36 15.55 -5.42
C LEU A 137 3.31 15.45 -4.33
N GLN A 138 3.39 14.43 -3.48
CA GLN A 138 2.46 14.20 -2.38
C GLN A 138 3.09 14.44 -1.00
N ASP A 139 4.23 15.13 -0.98
CA ASP A 139 5.00 15.36 0.24
C ASP A 139 5.30 14.04 0.99
N ALA A 140 5.51 12.96 0.21
CA ALA A 140 5.69 11.63 0.80
C ALA A 140 6.95 11.56 1.67
N LYS A 141 7.97 12.38 1.38
CA LYS A 141 9.17 12.50 2.22
C LYS A 141 8.82 12.90 3.65
N ALA A 142 8.04 13.97 3.83
CA ALA A 142 7.65 14.43 5.16
C ALA A 142 6.78 13.40 5.90
N LYS A 143 5.90 12.69 5.19
CA LYS A 143 5.12 11.60 5.77
C LYS A 143 5.99 10.44 6.24
N VAL A 144 7.02 10.07 5.47
CA VAL A 144 8.01 9.05 5.85
C VAL A 144 8.78 9.48 7.09
N GLU A 145 9.26 10.73 7.14
CA GLU A 145 9.97 11.29 8.29
C GLU A 145 9.09 11.24 9.55
N LEU A 146 7.85 11.68 9.45
CA LEU A 146 6.87 11.64 10.54
C LEU A 146 6.61 10.20 11.04
N LEU A 147 6.40 9.24 10.15
CA LEU A 147 6.18 7.84 10.54
C LEU A 147 7.41 7.25 11.24
N ASN A 148 8.62 7.61 10.79
CA ASN A 148 9.86 7.19 11.45
C ASN A 148 10.02 7.81 12.84
N GLU A 149 9.61 9.07 13.07
CA GLU A 149 9.58 9.70 14.39
C GLU A 149 8.67 8.92 15.36
N TYR A 150 7.51 8.47 14.88
CA TYR A 150 6.60 7.62 15.65
C TYR A 150 7.02 6.14 15.70
N LYS A 151 8.11 5.76 15.01
CA LYS A 151 8.62 4.37 14.90
C LYS A 151 7.58 3.41 14.32
N ILE A 152 6.73 3.88 13.43
CA ILE A 152 5.70 3.09 12.77
C ILE A 152 6.26 2.56 11.43
N PRO A 153 6.32 1.23 11.24
CA PRO A 153 6.72 0.60 9.99
C PRO A 153 5.88 1.08 8.81
N ILE A 154 6.55 1.35 7.69
CA ILE A 154 5.93 1.89 6.50
C ILE A 154 5.67 0.75 5.51
N TRP A 155 4.41 0.60 5.13
CA TRP A 155 3.98 -0.24 4.03
C TRP A 155 3.66 0.62 2.82
N VAL A 156 4.10 0.19 1.67
CA VAL A 156 4.01 1.00 0.45
C VAL A 156 2.90 0.46 -0.44
N MET A 157 1.98 1.34 -0.82
CA MET A 157 1.07 1.13 -1.94
C MET A 157 1.46 2.01 -3.12
N GLU A 158 1.04 1.65 -4.33
CA GLU A 158 1.33 2.38 -5.56
C GLU A 158 2.84 2.56 -5.87
N PRO A 159 3.68 1.52 -5.71
CA PRO A 159 5.12 1.63 -5.95
C PRO A 159 5.44 2.02 -7.39
N LEU A 160 4.60 1.61 -8.35
CA LEU A 160 4.70 1.93 -9.77
C LEU A 160 3.64 2.93 -10.25
N ARG A 161 2.88 3.51 -9.33
CA ARG A 161 1.85 4.53 -9.59
C ARG A 161 0.87 4.11 -10.68
N GLY A 162 0.20 2.97 -10.47
CA GLY A 162 -0.73 2.40 -11.45
C GLY A 162 -0.07 2.00 -12.77
N GLY A 163 1.21 1.61 -12.73
CA GLY A 163 2.00 1.24 -13.90
C GLY A 163 2.67 2.40 -14.65
N LYS A 164 2.42 3.67 -14.27
CA LYS A 164 3.03 4.84 -14.93
C LYS A 164 4.56 4.88 -14.84
N LEU A 165 5.12 4.26 -13.81
CA LEU A 165 6.56 4.18 -13.59
C LEU A 165 7.16 2.86 -14.12
N ALA A 166 6.37 2.02 -14.74
CA ALA A 166 6.85 0.78 -15.37
C ALA A 166 7.48 1.02 -16.75
N THR A 167 7.17 2.16 -17.38
CA THR A 167 7.71 2.56 -18.68
C THR A 167 8.07 4.04 -18.63
N LEU A 168 9.27 4.39 -19.10
CA LEU A 168 9.76 5.75 -19.18
C LEU A 168 10.01 6.13 -20.65
N SER A 169 10.37 7.39 -20.91
CA SER A 169 10.86 7.78 -22.25
C SER A 169 12.19 7.09 -22.54
N GLN A 170 12.49 6.84 -23.81
CA GLN A 170 13.75 6.23 -24.24
C GLN A 170 14.98 6.94 -23.66
N GLU A 171 14.95 8.26 -23.59
CA GLU A 171 16.03 9.06 -22.99
C GLU A 171 16.22 8.73 -21.50
N ASN A 172 15.13 8.68 -20.74
CA ASN A 172 15.17 8.39 -19.30
C ASN A 172 15.56 6.92 -19.04
N GLU A 173 15.06 5.99 -19.83
CA GLU A 173 15.49 4.58 -19.74
C GLU A 173 16.98 4.42 -20.05
N ALA A 174 17.49 5.11 -21.07
CA ALA A 174 18.92 5.07 -21.42
C ALA A 174 19.81 5.63 -20.29
N LYS A 175 19.38 6.71 -19.61
CA LYS A 175 20.10 7.25 -18.45
C LYS A 175 20.18 6.22 -17.31
N LEU A 176 19.08 5.55 -17.00
CA LEU A 176 19.05 4.55 -15.94
C LEU A 176 19.86 3.30 -16.33
N LYS A 177 19.72 2.81 -17.54
CA LYS A 177 20.50 1.66 -18.06
C LYS A 177 22.01 1.92 -18.11
N ALA A 178 22.44 3.16 -18.29
CA ALA A 178 23.87 3.50 -18.22
C ALA A 178 24.47 3.28 -16.81
N LEU A 179 23.64 3.29 -15.76
CA LEU A 179 24.06 3.07 -14.39
C LEU A 179 23.91 1.58 -13.96
N ARG A 180 22.82 0.94 -14.39
CA ARG A 180 22.52 -0.48 -14.12
C ARG A 180 22.02 -1.16 -15.41
N PRO A 181 22.91 -1.65 -16.27
CA PRO A 181 22.55 -2.19 -17.60
C PRO A 181 21.56 -3.35 -17.55
N ASP A 182 21.63 -4.18 -16.50
CA ASP A 182 20.82 -5.39 -16.34
C ASP A 182 19.49 -5.14 -15.61
N GLU A 183 19.27 -3.94 -15.08
CA GLU A 183 18.03 -3.61 -14.36
C GLU A 183 16.96 -3.06 -15.33
N GLU A 184 15.75 -3.61 -15.22
CA GLU A 184 14.61 -3.09 -15.96
C GLU A 184 14.01 -1.84 -15.29
N THR A 185 13.25 -1.05 -16.06
CA THR A 185 12.64 0.19 -15.57
C THR A 185 11.82 0.03 -14.28
N PRO A 186 10.94 -0.99 -14.12
CA PRO A 186 10.20 -1.16 -12.88
C PRO A 186 11.08 -1.40 -11.65
N ALA A 187 12.21 -2.07 -11.83
CA ALA A 187 13.13 -2.36 -10.72
C ALA A 187 13.65 -1.09 -10.04
N TRP A 188 13.84 0.00 -10.78
CA TRP A 188 14.30 1.28 -10.22
C TRP A 188 13.33 1.86 -9.17
N ALA A 189 12.02 1.70 -9.37
CA ALA A 189 11.05 2.12 -8.38
C ALA A 189 11.16 1.29 -7.09
N PHE A 190 11.42 -0.01 -7.22
CA PHE A 190 11.62 -0.89 -6.06
C PHE A 190 12.96 -0.62 -5.37
N ARG A 191 14.05 -0.37 -6.13
CA ARG A 191 15.35 0.02 -5.56
C ARG A 191 15.28 1.35 -4.79
N PHE A 192 14.48 2.30 -5.30
CA PHE A 192 14.15 3.53 -4.57
C PHE A 192 13.54 3.19 -3.20
N LEU A 193 12.53 2.32 -3.17
CA LEU A 193 11.87 1.93 -1.92
C LEU A 193 12.79 1.18 -0.96
N GLN A 194 13.73 0.39 -1.47
CA GLN A 194 14.78 -0.23 -0.66
C GLN A 194 15.73 0.79 -0.01
N SER A 195 15.78 2.01 -0.55
CA SER A 195 16.64 3.10 -0.06
C SER A 195 15.93 4.01 0.94
N VAL A 196 14.61 3.87 1.12
CA VAL A 196 13.82 4.72 2.03
C VAL A 196 13.79 4.10 3.42
N PRO A 197 14.26 4.82 4.46
CA PRO A 197 14.21 4.33 5.84
C PRO A 197 12.77 4.04 6.30
N GLY A 198 12.61 2.99 7.10
CA GLY A 198 11.30 2.61 7.68
C GLY A 198 10.37 1.85 6.73
N VAL A 199 10.70 1.72 5.44
CA VAL A 199 9.93 0.87 4.52
C VAL A 199 10.22 -0.59 4.83
N THR A 200 9.19 -1.32 5.25
CA THR A 200 9.28 -2.74 5.63
C THR A 200 8.54 -3.66 4.65
N MET A 201 7.56 -3.13 3.94
CA MET A 201 6.73 -3.91 3.04
C MET A 201 6.32 -3.07 1.81
N VAL A 202 6.28 -3.72 0.63
CA VAL A 202 5.84 -3.09 -0.61
C VAL A 202 4.75 -3.95 -1.25
N LEU A 203 3.59 -3.35 -1.45
CA LEU A 203 2.47 -3.97 -2.14
C LEU A 203 2.53 -3.61 -3.63
N SER A 204 2.52 -4.61 -4.48
CA SER A 204 2.50 -4.42 -5.92
C SER A 204 1.33 -5.19 -6.53
N GLY A 205 0.51 -4.50 -7.32
CA GLY A 205 -0.51 -5.13 -8.14
C GLY A 205 0.13 -5.73 -9.37
N MET A 206 0.14 -7.07 -9.45
CA MET A 206 0.71 -7.83 -10.56
C MET A 206 -0.41 -8.59 -11.27
N SER A 207 -0.50 -8.43 -12.59
CA SER A 207 -1.57 -9.01 -13.39
C SER A 207 -1.13 -10.22 -14.21
N ASP A 208 0.17 -10.54 -14.22
CA ASP A 208 0.71 -11.71 -14.88
C ASP A 208 1.90 -12.33 -14.14
N MET A 209 2.25 -13.57 -14.51
CA MET A 209 3.31 -14.34 -13.87
C MET A 209 4.72 -13.77 -14.13
N GLU A 210 4.92 -13.04 -15.21
CA GLU A 210 6.21 -12.43 -15.52
C GLU A 210 6.50 -11.27 -14.56
N GLN A 211 5.51 -10.41 -14.31
CA GLN A 211 5.60 -9.34 -13.31
C GLN A 211 5.91 -9.89 -11.92
N ILE A 212 5.25 -10.98 -11.51
CA ILE A 212 5.52 -11.65 -10.23
C ILE A 212 6.97 -12.12 -10.16
N ARG A 213 7.46 -12.84 -11.18
CA ARG A 213 8.84 -13.36 -11.19
C ARG A 213 9.87 -12.25 -11.15
N LYS A 214 9.69 -11.19 -11.94
CA LYS A 214 10.59 -10.03 -11.99
C LYS A 214 10.62 -9.27 -10.67
N ASN A 215 9.46 -9.05 -10.05
CA ASN A 215 9.38 -8.37 -8.77
C ASN A 215 10.02 -9.21 -7.64
N ILE A 216 9.78 -10.53 -7.62
CA ILE A 216 10.47 -11.44 -6.69
C ILE A 216 11.98 -11.39 -6.90
N ALA A 217 12.46 -11.48 -8.14
CA ALA A 217 13.89 -11.39 -8.45
C ALA A 217 14.50 -10.07 -7.96
N THR A 218 13.80 -8.94 -8.16
CA THR A 218 14.25 -7.64 -7.67
C THR A 218 14.36 -7.60 -6.15
N TYR A 219 13.38 -8.17 -5.42
CA TYR A 219 13.39 -8.16 -3.95
C TYR A 219 14.20 -9.27 -3.30
N SER A 220 14.58 -10.32 -4.05
CA SER A 220 15.49 -11.36 -3.53
C SER A 220 16.89 -10.83 -3.22
N GLU A 221 17.21 -9.65 -3.73
CA GLU A 221 18.47 -8.97 -3.50
C GLU A 221 18.25 -7.54 -2.98
N HIS A 222 18.85 -7.21 -1.84
CA HIS A 222 18.83 -5.86 -1.30
C HIS A 222 19.91 -5.02 -1.99
N LYS A 223 19.49 -4.16 -2.91
CA LYS A 223 20.35 -3.26 -3.70
C LYS A 223 19.81 -1.82 -3.67
N PRO A 224 19.89 -1.12 -2.53
CA PRO A 224 19.47 0.27 -2.46
C PRO A 224 20.24 1.14 -3.47
N LEU A 225 19.71 2.30 -3.79
CA LEU A 225 20.34 3.24 -4.68
C LEU A 225 21.55 3.90 -4.03
N SER A 226 22.64 4.04 -4.79
CA SER A 226 23.74 4.94 -4.44
C SER A 226 23.31 6.40 -4.61
N GLU A 227 24.08 7.35 -4.07
CA GLU A 227 23.83 8.80 -4.25
C GLU A 227 23.72 9.19 -5.73
N LYS A 228 24.64 8.71 -6.57
CA LYS A 228 24.62 8.96 -8.01
C LYS A 228 23.35 8.44 -8.69
N GLU A 229 22.87 7.28 -8.30
CA GLU A 229 21.64 6.69 -8.84
C GLU A 229 20.40 7.41 -8.33
N TRP A 230 20.43 7.85 -7.08
CA TRP A 230 19.39 8.69 -6.49
C TRP A 230 19.24 10.02 -7.24
N ASP A 231 20.37 10.67 -7.54
CA ASP A 231 20.39 11.93 -8.31
C ASP A 231 19.84 11.73 -9.72
N ALA A 232 20.30 10.70 -10.42
CA ALA A 232 19.80 10.35 -11.75
C ALA A 232 18.27 10.08 -11.75
N LEU A 233 17.78 9.34 -10.77
CA LEU A 233 16.33 9.08 -10.62
C LEU A 233 15.57 10.37 -10.28
N SER A 234 16.20 11.29 -9.56
CA SER A 234 15.64 12.62 -9.24
C SER A 234 15.50 13.51 -10.45
N GLU A 235 16.43 13.42 -11.43
CA GLU A 235 16.31 14.09 -12.73
C GLU A 235 15.17 13.51 -13.57
N VAL A 236 15.12 12.17 -13.69
CA VAL A 236 14.02 11.46 -14.38
C VAL A 236 12.66 11.88 -13.81
N ARG A 237 12.53 11.96 -12.49
CA ARG A 237 11.34 12.45 -11.82
C ARG A 237 10.94 13.85 -12.25
N THR A 238 11.90 14.77 -12.37
CA THR A 238 11.63 16.16 -12.73
C THR A 238 11.06 16.27 -14.14
N VAL A 239 11.56 15.49 -15.07
CA VAL A 239 11.04 15.41 -16.45
C VAL A 239 9.61 14.82 -16.44
N CYS A 240 9.37 13.73 -15.74
CA CYS A 240 8.04 13.13 -15.60
C CYS A 240 7.02 14.11 -14.99
N TRP A 241 7.44 14.93 -14.03
CA TRP A 241 6.59 15.95 -13.40
C TRP A 241 6.12 17.02 -14.39
N ILE A 242 7.02 17.54 -15.25
CA ILE A 242 6.70 18.54 -16.26
C ILE A 242 5.66 18.00 -17.24
N PHE A 243 5.81 16.77 -17.71
CA PHE A 243 4.84 16.15 -18.62
C PHE A 243 3.47 15.91 -17.98
N CYS A 244 3.40 15.59 -16.71
CA CYS A 244 2.12 15.40 -16.01
C CYS A 244 1.33 16.69 -15.78
N HIS A 245 1.97 17.86 -15.79
CA HIS A 245 1.33 19.15 -15.52
C HIS A 245 1.06 19.98 -16.79
N VAL A 246 1.71 19.66 -17.91
CA VAL A 246 1.55 20.39 -19.19
C VAL A 246 0.46 19.78 -20.08
N GLN A 247 0.05 18.54 -19.86
CA GLN A 247 -1.14 18.00 -20.53
C GLN A 247 -2.39 18.34 -19.71
N PRO A 248 -3.39 19.04 -20.32
CA PRO A 248 -4.69 19.17 -19.67
C PRO A 248 -5.20 17.74 -19.37
N ALA A 249 -5.75 17.57 -18.17
CA ALA A 249 -6.30 16.31 -17.71
C ALA A 249 -7.46 15.87 -18.63
N VAL A 250 -7.14 15.22 -19.72
CA VAL A 250 -8.08 14.36 -20.40
C VAL A 250 -8.17 13.11 -19.52
N THR A 251 -9.12 13.14 -18.61
CA THR A 251 -9.53 11.94 -17.87
C THR A 251 -10.22 11.02 -18.87
N VAL A 252 -9.42 10.30 -19.64
CA VAL A 252 -9.92 9.13 -20.36
C VAL A 252 -10.03 8.07 -19.26
N PHE A 253 -11.23 7.91 -18.72
CA PHE A 253 -11.63 6.65 -18.14
C PHE A 253 -11.61 5.64 -19.28
N PRO A 254 -10.70 4.66 -19.30
CA PRO A 254 -10.91 3.54 -20.19
C PRO A 254 -12.20 2.90 -19.69
N THR A 255 -13.23 2.92 -20.51
CA THR A 255 -14.35 2.00 -20.33
C THR A 255 -13.75 0.62 -20.25
N ALA A 256 -13.72 0.08 -19.04
CA ALA A 256 -13.21 -1.27 -18.77
C ALA A 256 -13.99 -2.22 -19.68
N ARG A 257 -13.30 -2.81 -20.65
CA ARG A 257 -13.86 -3.94 -21.39
C ARG A 257 -14.15 -5.05 -20.39
N ARG A 258 -15.35 -5.60 -20.45
CA ARG A 258 -15.91 -6.63 -19.57
C ARG A 258 -15.27 -8.02 -19.73
N ASP A 259 -13.97 -8.14 -19.97
CA ASP A 259 -13.30 -9.44 -20.18
C ASP A 259 -12.12 -9.62 -19.21
N TRP A 260 -12.33 -9.32 -17.91
CA TRP A 260 -11.30 -9.55 -16.89
C TRP A 260 -11.64 -10.80 -16.09
N THR A 261 -10.95 -11.89 -16.36
CA THR A 261 -11.10 -13.20 -15.68
C THR A 261 -10.14 -13.42 -14.51
N PHE A 262 -9.38 -12.41 -14.07
CA PHE A 262 -8.52 -12.54 -12.88
C PHE A 262 -8.59 -11.30 -12.00
N PRO A 263 -8.81 -11.46 -10.69
CA PRO A 263 -8.68 -10.35 -9.73
C PRO A 263 -7.21 -9.93 -9.65
N HIS A 264 -6.96 -8.63 -9.55
CA HIS A 264 -5.64 -8.10 -9.21
C HIS A 264 -5.30 -8.55 -7.79
N CYS A 265 -4.55 -9.65 -7.66
CA CYS A 265 -3.95 -10.02 -6.39
C CYS A 265 -2.82 -9.04 -6.07
N CYS A 266 -2.96 -8.26 -5.01
CA CYS A 266 -1.81 -7.59 -4.42
C CYS A 266 -0.96 -8.64 -3.69
N LEU A 267 0.06 -9.15 -4.36
CA LEU A 267 1.07 -9.98 -3.71
C LEU A 267 2.10 -9.06 -3.06
N CYS A 268 2.33 -9.26 -1.78
CA CYS A 268 3.33 -8.51 -1.04
C CYS A 268 4.67 -9.25 -1.04
N ILE A 269 5.75 -8.52 -1.27
CA ILE A 269 7.11 -9.03 -1.16
C ILE A 269 7.73 -8.41 0.09
N MET A 270 7.92 -9.26 1.13
CA MET A 270 8.52 -8.84 2.39
C MET A 270 10.04 -8.73 2.28
N ARG A 271 10.60 -7.74 2.96
CA ARG A 271 12.03 -7.68 3.25
C ARG A 271 12.34 -8.69 4.37
N ARG A 272 13.25 -9.64 4.14
CA ARG A 272 13.88 -10.40 5.23
C ARG A 272 14.97 -9.52 5.82
N ASP A 273 14.76 -8.99 7.02
CA ASP A 273 15.88 -8.49 7.80
C ASP A 273 16.70 -9.68 8.28
N SER A 274 17.91 -9.80 7.75
CA SER A 274 18.92 -10.75 8.22
C SER A 274 19.67 -10.17 9.43
N SER A 275 18.96 -9.86 10.50
CA SER A 275 19.58 -9.44 11.75
C SER A 275 18.75 -9.91 12.94
N THR A 276 18.89 -11.21 13.23
CA THR A 276 18.79 -11.75 14.59
C THR A 276 19.83 -12.88 14.67
N ASP A 277 21.01 -12.51 15.10
CA ASP A 277 21.83 -13.34 15.95
C ASP A 277 21.71 -12.80 17.38
#